data_2793e71d50d7e5017fca2223769b0627
#
_entry.id   2793e71d50d7e5017fca2223769b0627
#
_cell.length_a   1.000
_cell.length_b   1.000
_cell.length_c   1.000
_cell.angle_alpha   90.00
_cell.angle_beta   90.00
_cell.angle_gamma   90.00
#
_symmetry.space_group_name_H-M   'P 1'
#
loop_
_entity.id
_entity.type
_entity.pdbx_description
1 polymer ?
#
loop_
_entity_poly.entity_id
_entity_poly.type
_entity_poly.pdbx_seq_one_letter_code
_entity_poly.pdbx_strand_id
1 'polypeptide(L)'
;MSAIGDFRPVSAAVYETDADPVVVTWDDIDGLVAAAPQAPAGRARLLLHPDRNDTLHEMVIALPKHSCDHPHINFKSGKSFLALSGQFAVMVCSDDGSRIDPIVLSADAQRWPGGRMARLRAPAWHTIIPLAGDTVFLETIVGPFTENRFATWFPDADQPGEREKWAQKLRDIAAAAVADA
;
A
#
# COMPACT_ATOMS: atom_id res chain seq x y z
N MET A 1 -10.40 19.58 2.73
CA MET A 1 -10.71 18.16 2.43
C MET A 1 -12.05 17.84 3.07
N SER A 2 -12.95 17.21 2.34
CA SER A 2 -14.22 16.71 2.87
C SER A 2 -14.01 15.36 3.58
N ALA A 3 -14.93 15.01 4.48
CA ALA A 3 -14.99 13.69 5.08
C ALA A 3 -15.28 12.61 4.02
N ILE A 4 -14.92 11.37 4.31
CA ILE A 4 -15.26 10.17 3.55
C ILE A 4 -16.17 9.35 4.46
N GLY A 5 -17.48 9.32 4.19
CA GLY A 5 -18.43 8.70 5.10
C GLY A 5 -18.28 9.19 6.54
N ASP A 6 -18.11 8.26 7.49
CA ASP A 6 -17.88 8.56 8.90
C ASP A 6 -16.42 8.88 9.25
N PHE A 7 -15.52 8.91 8.25
CA PHE A 7 -14.10 9.19 8.43
C PHE A 7 -13.82 10.68 8.23
N ARG A 8 -13.27 11.34 9.25
CA ARG A 8 -12.84 12.73 9.20
C ARG A 8 -11.38 12.87 8.79
N PRO A 9 -11.00 13.90 8.01
CA PRO A 9 -9.61 14.09 7.62
C PRO A 9 -8.77 14.58 8.81
N VAL A 10 -7.60 13.94 9.04
CA VAL A 10 -6.59 14.36 10.03
C VAL A 10 -5.31 14.88 9.39
N SER A 11 -5.11 14.60 8.11
CA SER A 11 -4.07 15.20 7.29
C SER A 11 -4.45 15.16 5.81
N ALA A 12 -3.57 15.60 4.93
CA ALA A 12 -3.84 15.72 3.49
C ALA A 12 -4.35 14.43 2.79
N ALA A 13 -4.22 13.26 3.41
CA ALA A 13 -4.65 12.00 2.83
C ALA A 13 -4.84 10.89 3.87
N VAL A 14 -5.05 11.26 5.11
CA VAL A 14 -5.30 10.32 6.21
C VAL A 14 -6.61 10.71 6.87
N TYR A 15 -7.46 9.71 7.04
CA TYR A 15 -8.80 9.86 7.60
C TYR A 15 -8.95 8.88 8.77
N GLU A 16 -9.61 9.30 9.84
CA GLU A 16 -9.88 8.51 11.03
C GLU A 16 -11.36 8.60 11.42
N THR A 17 -11.83 7.67 12.23
CA THR A 17 -13.19 7.66 12.76
C THR A 17 -13.19 7.31 14.24
N ASP A 18 -14.18 7.82 14.96
CA ASP A 18 -14.46 7.46 16.36
C ASP A 18 -15.60 6.41 16.47
N ALA A 19 -16.07 5.87 15.32
CA ALA A 19 -17.15 4.88 15.29
C ALA A 19 -16.68 3.55 15.93
N ASP A 20 -17.59 2.89 16.65
CA ASP A 20 -17.43 1.54 17.16
C ASP A 20 -18.78 0.81 17.08
N PRO A 21 -18.92 -0.21 16.25
CA PRO A 21 -17.92 -0.78 15.37
C PRO A 21 -17.56 0.12 14.18
N VAL A 22 -16.30 0.02 13.70
CA VAL A 22 -15.88 0.64 12.46
C VAL A 22 -16.39 -0.18 11.27
N VAL A 23 -17.10 0.45 10.36
CA VAL A 23 -17.56 -0.15 9.11
C VAL A 23 -17.01 0.62 7.93
N VAL A 24 -16.37 -0.06 6.98
CA VAL A 24 -15.92 0.52 5.71
C VAL A 24 -16.89 0.10 4.62
N THR A 25 -17.56 1.05 4.02
CA THR A 25 -18.51 0.84 2.92
C THR A 25 -17.83 0.93 1.56
N TRP A 26 -18.54 0.55 0.50
CA TRP A 26 -18.05 0.75 -0.86
C TRP A 26 -17.93 2.24 -1.20
N ASP A 27 -18.83 3.08 -0.71
CA ASP A 27 -18.77 4.54 -0.90
C ASP A 27 -17.54 5.15 -0.24
N ASP A 28 -17.09 4.60 0.91
CA ASP A 28 -15.83 5.02 1.56
C ASP A 28 -14.61 4.63 0.70
N ILE A 29 -14.63 3.44 0.09
CA ILE A 29 -13.58 2.99 -0.83
C ILE A 29 -13.53 3.89 -2.05
N ASP A 30 -14.65 4.21 -2.68
CA ASP A 30 -14.73 5.11 -3.83
C ASP A 30 -14.26 6.53 -3.47
N GLY A 31 -14.66 7.03 -2.31
CA GLY A 31 -14.17 8.30 -1.78
C GLY A 31 -12.65 8.31 -1.56
N LEU A 32 -12.10 7.22 -1.05
CA LEU A 32 -10.67 7.07 -0.82
C LEU A 32 -9.88 7.01 -2.14
N VAL A 33 -10.39 6.28 -3.14
CA VAL A 33 -9.82 6.21 -4.49
C VAL A 33 -9.79 7.61 -5.12
N ALA A 34 -10.87 8.38 -5.01
CA ALA A 34 -10.93 9.74 -5.53
C ALA A 34 -9.97 10.71 -4.81
N ALA A 35 -9.70 10.50 -3.53
CA ALA A 35 -8.79 11.33 -2.73
C ALA A 35 -7.30 11.03 -3.00
N ALA A 36 -6.95 9.78 -3.33
CA ALA A 36 -5.56 9.32 -3.44
C ALA A 36 -4.71 10.11 -4.46
N PRO A 37 -5.17 10.46 -5.68
CA PRO A 37 -4.40 11.26 -6.63
C PRO A 37 -4.09 12.68 -6.16
N GLN A 38 -4.89 13.21 -5.24
CA GLN A 38 -4.72 14.57 -4.68
C GLN A 38 -3.77 14.58 -3.47
N ALA A 39 -3.37 13.41 -3.00
CA ALA A 39 -2.54 13.27 -1.82
C ALA A 39 -1.08 13.60 -2.10
N PRO A 40 -0.39 14.42 -1.28
CA PRO A 40 1.02 14.76 -1.48
C PRO A 40 1.96 13.53 -1.54
N ALA A 41 1.61 12.46 -0.81
CA ALA A 41 2.35 11.21 -0.80
C ALA A 41 1.86 10.21 -1.87
N GLY A 42 0.96 10.61 -2.79
CA GLY A 42 0.41 9.73 -3.81
C GLY A 42 -0.35 8.52 -3.24
N ARG A 43 -0.95 8.65 -2.06
CA ARG A 43 -1.79 7.61 -1.44
C ARG A 43 -2.73 8.22 -0.43
N ALA A 44 -3.91 7.61 -0.26
CA ALA A 44 -4.86 7.96 0.79
C ALA A 44 -5.15 6.74 1.67
N ARG A 45 -5.51 6.96 2.94
CA ARG A 45 -5.78 5.88 3.88
C ARG A 45 -6.87 6.19 4.89
N LEU A 46 -7.69 5.18 5.19
CA LEU A 46 -8.60 5.17 6.34
C LEU A 46 -7.93 4.41 7.47
N LEU A 47 -7.86 4.99 8.66
CA LEU A 47 -7.35 4.33 9.87
C LEU A 47 -8.53 3.65 10.57
N LEU A 48 -8.44 2.34 10.79
CA LEU A 48 -9.47 1.55 11.48
C LEU A 48 -9.15 1.35 12.96
N HIS A 49 -7.91 1.62 13.36
CA HIS A 49 -7.47 1.58 14.75
C HIS A 49 -7.75 2.92 15.44
N PRO A 50 -8.08 2.91 16.74
CA PRO A 50 -8.55 4.11 17.45
C PRO A 50 -7.48 5.18 17.61
N ASP A 51 -6.22 4.78 17.81
CA ASP A 51 -5.10 5.72 17.98
C ASP A 51 -3.74 5.07 17.66
N ARG A 52 -2.67 5.88 17.76
CA ARG A 52 -1.30 5.50 17.42
C ARG A 52 -0.67 4.48 18.40
N ASN A 53 -1.26 4.27 19.58
CA ASN A 53 -0.74 3.36 20.62
C ASN A 53 -1.42 1.99 20.57
N ASP A 54 -2.41 1.81 19.69
CA ASP A 54 -3.05 0.51 19.53
C ASP A 54 -2.02 -0.57 19.19
N THR A 55 -2.27 -1.77 19.67
CA THR A 55 -1.42 -2.93 19.42
C THR A 55 -1.65 -3.57 18.05
N LEU A 56 -2.75 -3.22 17.39
CA LEU A 56 -3.09 -3.67 16.03
C LEU A 56 -3.43 -2.44 15.18
N HIS A 57 -2.62 -2.16 14.18
CA HIS A 57 -2.92 -1.11 13.22
C HIS A 57 -3.47 -1.72 11.93
N GLU A 58 -4.68 -1.32 11.57
CA GLU A 58 -5.33 -1.67 10.33
C GLU A 58 -5.66 -0.42 9.54
N MET A 59 -5.36 -0.45 8.25
CA MET A 59 -5.55 0.69 7.36
C MET A 59 -6.06 0.22 6.00
N VAL A 60 -7.14 0.82 5.51
CA VAL A 60 -7.52 0.71 4.10
C VAL A 60 -6.74 1.78 3.33
N ILE A 61 -5.99 1.36 2.33
CA ILE A 61 -5.07 2.22 1.57
C ILE A 61 -5.45 2.17 0.09
N ALA A 62 -5.63 3.35 -0.52
CA ALA A 62 -5.78 3.49 -1.96
C ALA A 62 -4.53 4.10 -2.58
N LEU A 63 -4.10 3.53 -3.70
CA LEU A 63 -2.95 3.97 -4.49
C LEU A 63 -3.38 4.34 -5.91
N PRO A 64 -3.01 5.53 -6.42
CA PRO A 64 -3.13 5.85 -7.83
C PRO A 64 -2.33 4.89 -8.72
N LYS A 65 -2.80 4.66 -9.94
CA LYS A 65 -2.25 3.70 -10.90
C LYS A 65 -0.72 3.79 -11.12
N HIS A 66 -0.15 4.98 -11.01
CA HIS A 66 1.29 5.21 -11.25
C HIS A 66 2.10 5.37 -9.97
N SER A 67 1.52 5.05 -8.81
CA SER A 67 2.23 5.11 -7.54
C SER A 67 3.45 4.19 -7.53
N CYS A 68 4.51 4.68 -6.92
CA CYS A 68 5.66 3.90 -6.53
C CYS A 68 6.23 4.51 -5.25
N ASP A 69 5.86 3.94 -4.13
CA ASP A 69 6.38 4.37 -2.84
C ASP A 69 7.86 4.02 -2.70
N HIS A 70 8.58 4.81 -1.92
CA HIS A 70 9.95 4.49 -1.56
C HIS A 70 9.98 3.14 -0.81
N PRO A 71 10.75 2.14 -1.27
CA PRO A 71 10.88 0.87 -0.56
C PRO A 71 11.31 1.09 0.89
N HIS A 72 10.63 0.44 1.81
CA HIS A 72 10.85 0.63 3.24
C HIS A 72 10.73 -0.67 4.02
N ILE A 73 11.23 -0.66 5.24
CA ILE A 73 11.12 -1.74 6.20
C ILE A 73 10.68 -1.20 7.56
N ASN A 74 9.78 -1.92 8.24
CA ASN A 74 9.53 -1.74 9.66
C ASN A 74 10.12 -2.94 10.40
N PHE A 75 11.10 -2.71 11.27
CA PHE A 75 11.83 -3.80 11.94
C PHE A 75 11.05 -4.45 13.06
N LYS A 76 9.94 -3.89 13.50
CA LYS A 76 9.19 -4.39 14.65
C LYS A 76 8.41 -5.66 14.33
N SER A 77 7.83 -5.74 13.14
CA SER A 77 6.97 -6.87 12.76
C SER A 77 6.85 -7.03 11.25
N GLY A 78 6.33 -8.18 10.84
CA GLY A 78 5.82 -8.38 9.49
C GLY A 78 4.48 -7.67 9.27
N LYS A 79 3.98 -7.75 8.03
CA LYS A 79 2.74 -7.11 7.58
C LYS A 79 1.83 -8.09 6.86
N SER A 80 0.53 -7.86 6.89
CA SER A 80 -0.43 -8.52 6.01
C SER A 80 -1.02 -7.53 5.02
N PHE A 81 -1.37 -8.03 3.84
CA PHE A 81 -2.00 -7.28 2.77
C PHE A 81 -3.19 -8.10 2.25
N LEU A 82 -4.37 -7.51 2.20
CA LEU A 82 -5.58 -8.11 1.61
C LEU A 82 -6.06 -7.20 0.48
N ALA A 83 -6.15 -7.74 -0.74
CA ALA A 83 -6.68 -7.00 -1.88
C ALA A 83 -8.19 -6.77 -1.75
N LEU A 84 -8.62 -5.50 -1.77
CA LEU A 84 -10.02 -5.07 -1.73
C LEU A 84 -10.50 -4.64 -3.11
N SER A 85 -9.66 -3.96 -3.89
CA SER A 85 -9.94 -3.58 -5.28
C SER A 85 -8.67 -3.64 -6.14
N GLY A 86 -8.84 -3.89 -7.44
CA GLY A 86 -7.75 -3.92 -8.42
C GLY A 86 -6.79 -5.09 -8.27
N GLN A 87 -5.63 -4.93 -8.91
CA GLN A 87 -4.49 -5.84 -8.87
C GLN A 87 -3.22 -5.06 -8.57
N PHE A 88 -2.36 -5.59 -7.72
CA PHE A 88 -1.09 -4.97 -7.36
C PHE A 88 -0.05 -6.03 -6.98
N ALA A 89 1.21 -5.63 -6.97
CA ALA A 89 2.30 -6.46 -6.48
C ALA A 89 2.93 -5.89 -5.20
N VAL A 90 3.14 -6.74 -4.21
CA VAL A 90 4.04 -6.47 -3.08
C VAL A 90 5.44 -6.88 -3.54
N MET A 91 6.28 -5.89 -3.79
CA MET A 91 7.67 -6.09 -4.23
C MET A 91 8.55 -6.29 -3.00
N VAL A 92 8.97 -7.51 -2.73
CA VAL A 92 9.86 -7.85 -1.61
C VAL A 92 11.31 -7.78 -2.11
N CYS A 93 12.14 -6.99 -1.45
CA CYS A 93 13.49 -6.70 -1.90
C CYS A 93 14.54 -7.25 -0.92
N SER A 94 15.72 -7.62 -1.45
CA SER A 94 16.92 -7.85 -0.64
C SER A 94 17.43 -6.54 -0.02
N ASP A 95 18.32 -6.62 0.96
CA ASP A 95 18.83 -5.47 1.70
C ASP A 95 19.54 -4.42 0.80
N ASP A 96 20.08 -4.85 -0.31
CA ASP A 96 20.78 -4.04 -1.31
C ASP A 96 19.93 -3.72 -2.55
N GLY A 97 18.67 -4.20 -2.61
CA GLY A 97 17.78 -4.04 -3.76
C GLY A 97 18.18 -4.81 -5.02
N SER A 98 19.19 -5.71 -4.94
CA SER A 98 19.67 -6.48 -6.10
C SER A 98 18.68 -7.57 -6.52
N ARG A 99 17.97 -8.19 -5.55
CA ARG A 99 16.91 -9.16 -5.77
C ARG A 99 15.56 -8.58 -5.39
N ILE A 100 14.56 -8.79 -6.25
CA ILE A 100 13.19 -8.33 -6.07
C ILE A 100 12.25 -9.48 -6.41
N ASP A 101 11.48 -9.92 -5.43
CA ASP A 101 10.53 -11.01 -5.54
C ASP A 101 9.10 -10.43 -5.49
N PRO A 102 8.35 -10.41 -6.59
CA PRO A 102 6.98 -9.89 -6.63
C PRO A 102 5.97 -10.89 -6.08
N ILE A 103 5.06 -10.44 -5.23
CA ILE A 103 3.89 -11.17 -4.76
C ILE A 103 2.67 -10.48 -5.36
N VAL A 104 2.07 -11.08 -6.40
CA VAL A 104 0.90 -10.51 -7.07
C VAL A 104 -0.36 -10.82 -6.29
N LEU A 105 -1.14 -9.77 -5.99
CA LEU A 105 -2.42 -9.85 -5.30
C LEU A 105 -3.53 -9.25 -6.17
N SER A 106 -4.72 -9.87 -6.12
CA SER A 106 -5.90 -9.45 -6.87
C SER A 106 -7.16 -9.52 -6.04
N ALA A 107 -8.01 -8.53 -6.21
CA ALA A 107 -9.35 -8.51 -5.62
C ALA A 107 -10.34 -9.39 -6.40
N ASP A 108 -10.06 -9.68 -7.67
CA ASP A 108 -10.92 -10.45 -8.56
C ASP A 108 -10.08 -11.43 -9.40
N ALA A 109 -10.05 -12.69 -8.96
CA ALA A 109 -9.28 -13.74 -9.61
C ALA A 109 -9.84 -14.16 -10.99
N GLN A 110 -11.09 -13.80 -11.30
CA GLN A 110 -11.67 -14.05 -12.65
C GLN A 110 -11.18 -13.01 -13.66
N ARG A 111 -10.87 -11.84 -13.20
CA ARG A 111 -10.42 -10.72 -14.02
C ARG A 111 -8.91 -10.59 -14.10
N TRP A 112 -8.22 -10.86 -12.98
CA TRP A 112 -6.77 -10.74 -12.89
C TRP A 112 -6.17 -11.88 -12.06
N PRO A 113 -5.12 -12.56 -12.54
CA PRO A 113 -4.44 -13.59 -11.76
C PRO A 113 -3.77 -13.00 -10.51
N GLY A 114 -3.57 -13.83 -9.49
CA GLY A 114 -2.89 -13.46 -8.26
C GLY A 114 -3.57 -14.03 -7.01
N GLY A 115 -2.86 -13.97 -5.89
CA GLY A 115 -3.39 -14.31 -4.59
C GLY A 115 -4.35 -13.24 -4.07
N ARG A 116 -5.19 -13.58 -3.10
CA ARG A 116 -6.09 -12.61 -2.45
C ARG A 116 -5.41 -11.86 -1.31
N MET A 117 -4.54 -12.55 -0.60
CA MET A 117 -3.90 -12.06 0.61
C MET A 117 -2.45 -12.55 0.67
N ALA A 118 -1.57 -11.73 1.21
CA ALA A 118 -0.21 -12.08 1.53
C ALA A 118 0.15 -11.69 2.96
N ARG A 119 1.07 -12.46 3.57
CA ARG A 119 1.67 -12.10 4.85
C ARG A 119 3.18 -12.22 4.79
N LEU A 120 3.84 -11.13 5.01
CA LEU A 120 5.26 -11.09 5.34
C LEU A 120 5.40 -11.44 6.83
N ARG A 121 5.92 -12.63 7.16
CA ARG A 121 6.01 -13.10 8.56
C ARG A 121 7.08 -12.39 9.36
N ALA A 122 8.12 -11.93 8.69
CA ALA A 122 9.23 -11.17 9.26
C ALA A 122 9.34 -9.79 8.60
N PRO A 123 10.02 -8.83 9.23
CA PRO A 123 10.38 -7.58 8.57
C PRO A 123 11.09 -7.84 7.24
N ALA A 124 10.66 -7.14 6.20
CA ALA A 124 11.25 -7.20 4.87
C ALA A 124 11.17 -5.83 4.18
N TRP A 125 12.20 -5.50 3.40
CA TRP A 125 12.16 -4.37 2.49
C TRP A 125 11.05 -4.61 1.47
N HIS A 126 10.14 -3.67 1.32
CA HIS A 126 9.03 -3.80 0.38
C HIS A 126 8.49 -2.46 -0.10
N THR A 127 7.85 -2.51 -1.25
CA THR A 127 6.99 -1.45 -1.77
C THR A 127 5.81 -2.07 -2.51
N ILE A 128 4.79 -1.26 -2.82
CA ILE A 128 3.59 -1.69 -3.53
C ILE A 128 3.60 -1.06 -4.92
N ILE A 129 3.31 -1.88 -5.94
CA ILE A 129 3.16 -1.44 -7.32
C ILE A 129 1.75 -1.76 -7.81
N PRO A 130 0.91 -0.76 -8.10
CA PRO A 130 -0.37 -0.96 -8.79
C PRO A 130 -0.17 -1.56 -10.18
N LEU A 131 -1.01 -2.53 -10.57
CA LEU A 131 -0.96 -3.22 -11.86
C LEU A 131 -2.20 -2.96 -12.71
N ALA A 132 -3.40 -3.18 -12.15
CA ALA A 132 -4.65 -3.02 -12.89
C ALA A 132 -5.80 -2.58 -11.99
N GLY A 133 -6.68 -1.74 -12.55
CA GLY A 133 -7.81 -1.15 -11.82
C GLY A 133 -7.39 -0.17 -10.75
N ASP A 134 -8.34 0.23 -9.91
CA ASP A 134 -8.09 1.06 -8.73
C ASP A 134 -7.54 0.16 -7.62
N THR A 135 -6.33 0.41 -7.20
CA THR A 135 -5.65 -0.39 -6.20
C THR A 135 -6.06 0.04 -4.80
N VAL A 136 -6.81 -0.84 -4.13
CA VAL A 136 -7.18 -0.67 -2.72
C VAL A 136 -6.88 -1.96 -1.96
N PHE A 137 -6.24 -1.84 -0.79
CA PHE A 137 -5.92 -2.97 0.06
C PHE A 137 -6.03 -2.63 1.54
N LEU A 138 -6.31 -3.64 2.36
CA LEU A 138 -6.13 -3.58 3.80
C LEU A 138 -4.70 -3.95 4.14
N GLU A 139 -4.01 -3.06 4.84
CA GLU A 139 -2.72 -3.33 5.49
C GLU A 139 -2.93 -3.53 6.99
N THR A 140 -2.41 -4.63 7.52
CA THR A 140 -2.42 -4.92 8.96
C THR A 140 -0.99 -5.03 9.45
N ILE A 141 -0.65 -4.27 10.50
CA ILE A 141 0.67 -4.31 11.17
C ILE A 141 0.49 -4.38 12.68
N VAL A 142 1.48 -4.93 13.37
CA VAL A 142 1.52 -4.88 14.83
C VAL A 142 1.93 -3.48 15.27
N GLY A 143 1.08 -2.86 16.09
CA GLY A 143 1.33 -1.56 16.71
C GLY A 143 2.10 -1.66 18.05
N PRO A 144 2.33 -0.56 18.72
CA PRO A 144 2.23 0.78 18.16
C PRO A 144 3.26 1.01 17.05
N PHE A 145 2.89 1.79 16.03
CA PHE A 145 3.81 2.12 14.93
C PHE A 145 4.95 2.99 15.45
N THR A 146 6.17 2.62 15.12
CA THR A 146 7.35 3.41 15.46
C THR A 146 7.80 4.28 14.29
N GLU A 147 8.54 3.68 13.37
CA GLU A 147 9.00 4.34 12.15
C GLU A 147 9.31 3.32 11.06
N ASN A 148 9.35 3.78 9.83
CA ASN A 148 9.91 3.04 8.71
C ASN A 148 11.34 3.51 8.46
N ARG A 149 12.25 2.59 8.13
CA ARG A 149 13.49 2.91 7.44
C ARG A 149 13.27 2.82 5.95
N PHE A 150 13.82 3.79 5.22
CA PHE A 150 13.76 3.85 3.77
C PHE A 150 15.03 3.29 3.14
N ALA A 151 14.89 2.64 1.99
CA ALA A 151 15.99 2.01 1.30
C ALA A 151 16.95 3.05 0.70
N THR A 152 18.23 2.98 1.05
CA THR A 152 19.26 3.92 0.55
C THR A 152 19.68 3.64 -0.88
N TRP A 153 19.36 2.46 -1.42
CA TRP A 153 19.62 2.07 -2.80
C TRP A 153 18.52 2.54 -3.78
N PHE A 154 17.39 3.03 -3.26
CA PHE A 154 16.33 3.59 -4.08
C PHE A 154 16.50 5.11 -4.16
N PRO A 155 16.34 5.74 -5.34
CA PRO A 155 16.59 7.18 -5.52
C PRO A 155 15.69 8.06 -4.65
N ASP A 156 16.25 9.15 -4.14
CA ASP A 156 15.54 10.13 -3.34
C ASP A 156 14.55 10.97 -4.18
N ALA A 157 13.70 11.74 -3.50
CA ALA A 157 12.64 12.53 -4.14
C ALA A 157 13.18 13.66 -5.05
N ASP A 158 14.40 14.11 -4.82
CA ASP A 158 15.09 15.11 -5.64
C ASP A 158 15.71 14.54 -6.94
N GLN A 159 15.60 13.21 -7.14
CA GLN A 159 16.08 12.50 -8.34
C GLN A 159 14.90 11.89 -9.13
N PRO A 160 13.94 12.67 -9.63
CA PRO A 160 12.69 12.17 -10.20
C PRO A 160 12.91 11.27 -11.41
N GLY A 161 13.90 11.54 -12.25
CA GLY A 161 14.21 10.71 -13.42
C GLY A 161 14.74 9.32 -13.05
N GLU A 162 15.54 9.20 -12.01
CA GLU A 162 16.03 7.91 -11.52
C GLU A 162 14.92 7.15 -10.81
N ARG A 163 14.07 7.83 -10.03
CA ARG A 163 12.89 7.22 -9.41
C ARG A 163 11.95 6.63 -10.46
N GLU A 164 11.68 7.33 -11.56
CA GLU A 164 10.82 6.81 -12.63
C GLU A 164 11.43 5.59 -13.33
N LYS A 165 12.74 5.56 -13.55
CA LYS A 165 13.44 4.36 -14.07
C LYS A 165 13.26 3.16 -13.13
N TRP A 166 13.43 3.36 -11.83
CA TRP A 166 13.20 2.32 -10.83
C TRP A 166 11.75 1.88 -10.77
N ALA A 167 10.81 2.82 -10.78
CA ALA A 167 9.39 2.53 -10.79
C ALA A 167 9.01 1.71 -12.04
N GLN A 168 9.56 2.05 -13.20
CA GLN A 168 9.35 1.27 -14.42
C GLN A 168 9.95 -0.14 -14.31
N LYS A 169 11.17 -0.27 -13.82
CA LYS A 169 11.79 -1.59 -13.55
C LYS A 169 10.92 -2.46 -12.64
N LEU A 170 10.37 -1.89 -11.57
CA LEU A 170 9.49 -2.62 -10.64
C LEU A 170 8.19 -3.04 -11.33
N ARG A 171 7.59 -2.17 -12.15
CA ARG A 171 6.40 -2.50 -12.96
C ARG A 171 6.69 -3.64 -13.95
N ASP A 172 7.83 -3.61 -14.62
CA ASP A 172 8.21 -4.65 -15.58
C ASP A 172 8.40 -6.01 -14.90
N ILE A 173 9.05 -6.05 -13.73
CA ILE A 173 9.21 -7.26 -12.90
C ILE A 173 7.84 -7.79 -12.48
N ALA A 174 6.95 -6.91 -12.00
CA ALA A 174 5.62 -7.31 -11.57
C ALA A 174 4.75 -7.80 -12.74
N ALA A 175 4.84 -7.16 -13.92
CA ALA A 175 4.13 -7.58 -15.12
C ALA A 175 4.61 -8.96 -15.63
N ALA A 176 5.92 -9.23 -15.58
CA ALA A 176 6.44 -10.56 -15.93
C ALA A 176 5.88 -11.65 -15.01
N ALA A 177 5.82 -11.39 -13.70
CA ALA A 177 5.24 -12.33 -12.74
C ALA A 177 3.73 -12.59 -12.94
N VAL A 178 2.99 -11.62 -13.50
CA VAL A 178 1.59 -11.82 -13.88
C VAL A 178 1.48 -12.72 -15.11
N ALA A 179 2.41 -12.61 -16.06
CA ALA A 179 2.40 -13.42 -17.28
C ALA A 179 2.76 -14.90 -17.02
N ASP A 180 3.52 -15.16 -15.95
CA ASP A 180 3.98 -16.50 -15.54
C ASP A 180 2.99 -17.21 -14.58
N ALA A 181 1.89 -16.55 -14.16
CA ALA A 181 0.92 -17.06 -13.19
C ALA A 181 -0.33 -17.64 -13.86
#